data_600c2f00a9ad772f646809c2573478b9
#
_entry.id   600c2f00a9ad772f646809c2573478b9
#
_cell.length_a   1.000
_cell.length_b   1.000
_cell.length_c   1.000
_cell.angle_alpha   90.00
_cell.angle_beta   90.00
_cell.angle_gamma   90.00
#
_symmetry.space_group_name_H-M   'P 1'
#
loop_
_entity.id
_entity.type
_entity.pdbx_description
1 polymer ?
#
loop_
_entity_poly.entity_id
_entity_poly.type
_entity_poly.pdbx_seq_one_letter_code
_entity_poly.pdbx_strand_id
1 'polypeptide(L)'
;MNKKEIVIDQEKGLTRVAVLEDDELCEFYLEREGAEKQAGNIYKGRVQNVLPGMQAAFVDIGTDRNAFLYLGEPELDKRDFVFGGEGEAPRIQRPKKPVKSGQEIMVQVIKEPDATKGARITTHITLPGRYVVLAPSVDYVGVSRRIRDDAERQRLKEEAERVQPEGMGLIVRTAAEGMNAEDFAADIETLTARWKEIEKRFQVRKAPCCIHKDESL
;
A
#
# COMPACT_ATOMS: atom_id res chain seq x y z
N MET A 1 -17.94 9.43 25.77
CA MET A 1 -16.77 9.70 24.91
C MET A 1 -15.73 8.70 25.31
N ASN A 2 -15.33 7.80 24.46
CA ASN A 2 -14.26 6.86 24.77
C ASN A 2 -12.95 7.66 24.86
N LYS A 3 -12.21 7.50 25.95
CA LYS A 3 -10.89 8.11 26.13
C LYS A 3 -9.88 7.34 25.28
N LYS A 4 -9.25 8.02 24.29
CA LYS A 4 -8.12 7.46 23.55
C LYS A 4 -6.84 8.12 23.99
N GLU A 5 -5.83 7.32 24.28
CA GLU A 5 -4.52 7.76 24.74
C GLU A 5 -3.42 7.08 23.92
N ILE A 6 -2.42 7.84 23.50
CA ILE A 6 -1.23 7.32 22.83
C ILE A 6 -0.05 7.55 23.76
N VAL A 7 0.60 6.47 24.15
CA VAL A 7 1.82 6.50 24.97
C VAL A 7 3.00 6.16 24.09
N ILE A 8 3.98 7.06 24.00
CA ILE A 8 5.21 6.88 23.22
C ILE A 8 6.38 6.84 24.21
N ASP A 9 7.18 5.80 24.11
CA ASP A 9 8.41 5.62 24.86
C ASP A 9 9.57 5.34 23.90
N GLN A 10 10.70 6.01 24.09
CA GLN A 10 11.90 5.82 23.29
C GLN A 10 13.11 5.63 24.19
N GLU A 11 13.73 4.46 24.11
CA GLU A 11 14.93 4.15 24.88
C GLU A 11 15.92 3.35 24.02
N LYS A 12 17.19 3.78 24.00
CA LYS A 12 18.32 3.06 23.36
C LYS A 12 18.06 2.61 21.91
N GLY A 13 17.44 3.49 21.10
CA GLY A 13 17.11 3.18 19.71
C GLY A 13 15.93 2.22 19.54
N LEU A 14 15.10 2.07 20.57
CA LEU A 14 13.86 1.33 20.53
C LEU A 14 12.69 2.28 20.79
N THR A 15 11.81 2.44 19.82
CA THR A 15 10.57 3.22 19.95
C THR A 15 9.40 2.26 20.18
N ARG A 16 8.65 2.51 21.25
CA ARG A 16 7.44 1.77 21.61
C ARG A 16 6.26 2.73 21.55
N VAL A 17 5.19 2.33 20.87
CA VAL A 17 3.95 3.11 20.82
C VAL A 17 2.81 2.22 21.26
N ALA A 18 2.08 2.63 22.30
CA ALA A 18 0.90 1.95 22.78
C ALA A 18 -0.32 2.86 22.56
N VAL A 19 -1.39 2.31 21.99
CA VAL A 19 -2.70 2.95 21.89
C VAL A 19 -3.62 2.30 22.90
N LEU A 20 -4.15 3.13 23.81
CA LEU A 20 -5.09 2.70 24.84
C LEU A 20 -6.48 3.28 24.52
N GLU A 21 -7.52 2.49 24.74
CA GLU A 21 -8.92 2.92 24.73
C GLU A 21 -9.54 2.57 26.10
N ASP A 22 -10.04 3.59 26.78
CA ASP A 22 -10.60 3.45 28.14
C ASP A 22 -9.65 2.70 29.13
N ASP A 23 -8.35 3.06 29.07
CA ASP A 23 -7.24 2.49 29.83
C ASP A 23 -6.90 1.01 29.48
N GLU A 24 -7.49 0.43 28.45
CA GLU A 24 -7.12 -0.89 27.91
C GLU A 24 -6.19 -0.77 26.70
N LEU A 25 -5.14 -1.62 26.64
CA LEU A 25 -4.20 -1.67 25.51
C LEU A 25 -4.87 -2.27 24.27
N CYS A 26 -5.08 -1.45 23.24
CA CYS A 26 -5.69 -1.87 21.97
C CYS A 26 -4.68 -2.18 20.89
N GLU A 27 -3.61 -1.37 20.80
CA GLU A 27 -2.59 -1.54 19.78
C GLU A 27 -1.20 -1.30 20.39
N PHE A 28 -0.21 -2.06 19.91
CA PHE A 28 1.18 -1.90 20.35
C PHE A 28 2.11 -1.98 19.12
N TYR A 29 2.94 -0.97 18.97
CA TYR A 29 3.93 -0.88 17.92
C TYR A 29 5.33 -0.84 18.51
N LEU A 30 6.26 -1.53 17.88
CA LEU A 30 7.65 -1.60 18.25
C LEU A 30 8.53 -1.34 17.03
N GLU A 31 9.38 -0.34 17.12
CA GLU A 31 10.36 -0.04 16.08
C GLU A 31 11.75 0.06 16.68
N ARG A 32 12.71 -0.55 16.01
CA ARG A 32 14.13 -0.45 16.39
C ARG A 32 14.83 0.49 15.42
N GLU A 33 15.51 1.50 15.95
CA GLU A 33 16.37 2.39 15.17
C GLU A 33 17.43 1.59 14.42
N GLY A 34 17.57 1.83 13.10
CA GLY A 34 18.48 1.08 12.23
C GLY A 34 17.94 -0.26 11.71
N ALA A 35 16.77 -0.74 12.11
CA ALA A 35 16.07 -1.78 11.39
C ALA A 35 15.41 -1.15 10.16
N GLU A 36 16.08 -1.23 9.00
CA GLU A 36 15.50 -0.74 7.75
C GLU A 36 14.26 -1.58 7.40
N LYS A 37 13.08 -1.12 7.79
CA LYS A 37 11.83 -1.64 7.25
C LYS A 37 11.83 -1.48 5.74
N GLN A 38 11.61 -2.57 5.04
CA GLN A 38 11.47 -2.58 3.58
C GLN A 38 10.00 -2.61 3.16
N ALA A 39 9.11 -3.12 4.00
CA ALA A 39 7.66 -3.16 3.72
C ALA A 39 7.13 -1.75 3.49
N GLY A 40 6.32 -1.58 2.42
CA GLY A 40 5.84 -0.27 1.96
C GLY A 40 6.79 0.44 0.99
N ASN A 41 8.10 0.19 1.06
CA ASN A 41 9.07 0.81 0.18
C ASN A 41 8.84 0.44 -1.29
N ILE A 42 9.06 1.41 -2.18
CA ILE A 42 8.91 1.24 -3.63
C ILE A 42 10.29 1.28 -4.29
N TYR A 43 10.52 0.31 -5.15
CA TYR A 43 11.77 0.14 -5.86
C TYR A 43 11.59 0.18 -7.38
N LYS A 44 12.58 0.67 -8.08
CA LYS A 44 12.82 0.34 -9.48
C LYS A 44 13.68 -0.90 -9.52
N GLY A 45 13.07 -2.06 -9.80
CA GLY A 45 13.75 -3.35 -9.85
C GLY A 45 14.03 -3.80 -11.27
N ARG A 46 14.95 -4.75 -11.41
CA ARG A 46 15.25 -5.44 -12.67
C ARG A 46 14.88 -6.90 -12.57
N VAL A 47 14.03 -7.37 -13.47
CA VAL A 47 13.61 -8.77 -13.54
C VAL A 47 14.82 -9.64 -13.91
N GLN A 48 15.21 -10.53 -13.01
CA GLN A 48 16.32 -11.45 -13.24
C GLN A 48 15.85 -12.71 -13.96
N ASN A 49 14.78 -13.31 -13.45
CA ASN A 49 14.25 -14.56 -13.99
C ASN A 49 12.73 -14.59 -13.92
N VAL A 50 12.09 -15.21 -14.91
CA VAL A 50 10.66 -15.46 -14.97
C VAL A 50 10.42 -16.96 -14.97
N LEU A 51 9.54 -17.42 -14.11
CA LEU A 51 9.16 -18.83 -13.94
C LEU A 51 7.67 -19.00 -14.29
N PRO A 52 7.34 -19.23 -15.57
CA PRO A 52 5.95 -19.27 -16.03
C PRO A 52 5.11 -20.35 -15.33
N GLY A 53 5.70 -21.51 -15.07
CA GLY A 53 5.02 -22.62 -14.40
C GLY A 53 4.63 -22.33 -12.94
N MET A 54 5.29 -21.37 -12.29
CA MET A 54 4.97 -20.89 -10.94
C MET A 54 4.22 -19.57 -10.97
N GLN A 55 3.96 -18.99 -12.14
CA GLN A 55 3.42 -17.64 -12.30
C GLN A 55 4.19 -16.62 -11.43
N ALA A 56 5.51 -16.67 -11.48
CA ALA A 56 6.37 -15.86 -10.61
C ALA A 56 7.57 -15.31 -11.36
N ALA A 57 8.14 -14.23 -10.83
CA ALA A 57 9.43 -13.68 -11.26
C ALA A 57 10.32 -13.38 -10.04
N PHE A 58 11.62 -13.45 -10.24
CA PHE A 58 12.60 -12.94 -9.30
C PHE A 58 13.11 -11.61 -9.80
N VAL A 59 13.12 -10.61 -8.92
CA VAL A 59 13.44 -9.22 -9.23
C VAL A 59 14.57 -8.75 -8.33
N ASP A 60 15.61 -8.24 -8.93
CA ASP A 60 16.67 -7.53 -8.22
C ASP A 60 16.18 -6.13 -7.86
N ILE A 61 16.10 -5.82 -6.58
CA ILE A 61 15.72 -4.53 -6.02
C ILE A 61 16.89 -3.80 -5.35
N GLY A 62 18.11 -4.35 -5.47
CA GLY A 62 19.33 -3.79 -4.86
C GLY A 62 19.55 -4.25 -3.42
N THR A 63 18.96 -5.36 -3.01
CA THR A 63 19.18 -6.03 -1.73
C THR A 63 19.97 -7.33 -1.93
N ASP A 64 20.45 -7.95 -0.84
CA ASP A 64 21.29 -9.16 -0.91
C ASP A 64 20.62 -10.33 -1.66
N ARG A 65 19.30 -10.36 -1.70
CA ARG A 65 18.53 -11.44 -2.34
C ARG A 65 17.48 -10.87 -3.28
N ASN A 66 17.28 -11.55 -4.39
CA ASN A 66 16.22 -11.21 -5.33
C ASN A 66 14.84 -11.34 -4.64
N ALA A 67 14.01 -10.33 -4.85
CA ALA A 67 12.65 -10.30 -4.35
C ALA A 67 11.72 -11.19 -5.20
N PHE A 68 10.70 -11.74 -4.57
CA PHE A 68 9.71 -12.61 -5.19
C PHE A 68 8.48 -11.83 -5.63
N LEU A 69 8.19 -11.85 -6.93
CA LEU A 69 7.01 -11.25 -7.55
C LEU A 69 6.06 -12.34 -8.05
N TYR A 70 4.84 -12.37 -7.52
CA TYR A 70 3.78 -13.22 -8.08
C TYR A 70 3.16 -12.53 -9.31
N LEU A 71 3.02 -13.25 -10.42
CA LEU A 71 2.52 -12.76 -11.71
C LEU A 71 1.07 -13.18 -12.00
N GLY A 72 0.49 -13.99 -11.12
CA GLY A 72 -0.91 -14.39 -11.21
C GLY A 72 -1.88 -13.23 -10.92
N GLU A 73 -3.15 -13.56 -10.72
CA GLU A 73 -4.12 -12.53 -10.33
C GLU A 73 -3.69 -11.91 -9.00
N PRO A 74 -3.63 -10.57 -8.93
CA PRO A 74 -3.28 -9.92 -7.68
C PRO A 74 -4.32 -10.28 -6.64
N GLU A 75 -3.87 -10.83 -5.54
CA GLU A 75 -4.67 -10.91 -4.33
C GLU A 75 -4.77 -9.49 -3.73
N LEU A 76 -5.66 -8.68 -4.30
CA LEU A 76 -6.24 -7.63 -3.47
C LEU A 76 -6.96 -8.38 -2.38
N ASP A 77 -6.61 -8.11 -1.13
CA ASP A 77 -7.19 -8.84 -0.01
C ASP A 77 -8.69 -8.51 0.08
N LYS A 78 -9.48 -9.26 -0.71
CA LYS A 78 -10.94 -9.12 -0.79
C LYS A 78 -11.60 -9.33 0.57
N ARG A 79 -10.84 -9.79 1.58
CA ARG A 79 -11.34 -10.00 2.93
C ARG A 79 -11.49 -8.69 3.70
N ASP A 80 -10.67 -7.70 3.40
CA ASP A 80 -10.62 -6.45 4.16
C ASP A 80 -11.43 -5.28 3.53
N PHE A 81 -11.82 -5.39 2.25
CA PHE A 81 -12.49 -4.30 1.54
C PHE A 81 -13.72 -4.77 0.75
N VAL A 82 -14.75 -3.92 0.72
CA VAL A 82 -15.92 -4.06 -0.16
C VAL A 82 -15.64 -3.25 -1.43
N PHE A 83 -15.65 -3.94 -2.57
CA PHE A 83 -15.47 -3.34 -3.89
C PHE A 83 -16.82 -3.34 -4.61
N GLY A 84 -17.29 -2.19 -5.07
CA GLY A 84 -18.44 -2.10 -5.94
C GLY A 84 -19.76 -2.63 -5.35
N GLY A 85 -20.86 -2.61 -6.17
CA GLY A 85 -22.08 -3.37 -5.92
C GLY A 85 -21.83 -4.88 -6.12
N GLU A 86 -22.80 -5.70 -5.68
CA GLU A 86 -22.74 -7.17 -5.85
C GLU A 86 -22.42 -7.53 -7.31
N GLY A 87 -21.21 -8.06 -7.58
CA GLY A 87 -20.81 -8.58 -8.88
C GLY A 87 -19.73 -7.79 -9.63
N GLU A 88 -19.37 -6.57 -9.23
CA GLU A 88 -18.27 -5.84 -9.89
C GLU A 88 -16.92 -6.15 -9.26
N ALA A 89 -16.15 -7.00 -9.96
CA ALA A 89 -14.74 -7.17 -9.64
C ALA A 89 -13.96 -5.91 -10.03
N PRO A 90 -13.00 -5.45 -9.21
CA PRO A 90 -12.16 -4.30 -9.56
C PRO A 90 -11.49 -4.51 -10.92
N ARG A 91 -11.59 -3.53 -11.81
CA ARG A 91 -10.88 -3.54 -13.09
C ARG A 91 -9.41 -3.26 -12.84
N ILE A 92 -8.67 -4.31 -12.50
CA ILE A 92 -7.22 -4.22 -12.34
C ILE A 92 -6.62 -4.03 -13.73
N GLN A 93 -5.88 -2.94 -13.91
CA GLN A 93 -5.11 -2.75 -15.14
C GLN A 93 -3.99 -3.81 -15.16
N ARG A 94 -4.25 -4.92 -15.84
CA ARG A 94 -3.22 -5.94 -16.07
C ARG A 94 -2.09 -5.30 -16.86
N PRO A 95 -0.82 -5.61 -16.55
CA PRO A 95 0.27 -5.20 -17.41
C PRO A 95 -0.05 -5.70 -18.82
N LYS A 96 -0.14 -4.77 -19.79
CA LYS A 96 -0.54 -5.04 -21.19
C LYS A 96 0.41 -6.03 -21.89
N LYS A 97 1.55 -6.35 -21.30
CA LYS A 97 2.57 -7.27 -21.82
C LYS A 97 3.09 -8.17 -20.69
N PRO A 98 3.40 -9.46 -21.00
CA PRO A 98 4.02 -10.35 -20.03
C PRO A 98 5.37 -9.78 -19.59
N VAL A 99 5.66 -9.93 -18.31
CA VAL A 99 6.94 -9.53 -17.71
C VAL A 99 8.06 -10.38 -18.34
N LYS A 100 9.18 -9.73 -18.67
CA LYS A 100 10.34 -10.37 -19.33
C LYS A 100 11.60 -10.20 -18.48
N SER A 101 12.52 -11.18 -18.56
CA SER A 101 13.85 -11.05 -17.98
C SER A 101 14.59 -9.83 -18.58
N GLY A 102 15.31 -9.10 -17.73
CA GLY A 102 15.99 -7.84 -18.05
C GLY A 102 15.09 -6.60 -18.00
N GLN A 103 13.78 -6.75 -17.93
CA GLN A 103 12.83 -5.63 -17.85
C GLN A 103 12.99 -4.88 -16.53
N GLU A 104 12.97 -3.55 -16.60
CA GLU A 104 12.86 -2.68 -15.42
C GLU A 104 11.39 -2.47 -15.07
N ILE A 105 11.04 -2.67 -13.81
CA ILE A 105 9.67 -2.57 -13.30
C ILE A 105 9.62 -1.82 -11.99
N MET A 106 8.50 -1.13 -11.73
CA MET A 106 8.19 -0.55 -10.42
C MET A 106 7.52 -1.59 -9.55
N VAL A 107 8.02 -1.76 -8.33
CA VAL A 107 7.51 -2.75 -7.38
C VAL A 107 7.50 -2.20 -5.97
N GLN A 108 6.54 -2.64 -5.15
CA GLN A 108 6.43 -2.33 -3.73
C GLN A 108 6.63 -3.57 -2.90
N VAL A 109 7.36 -3.45 -1.80
CA VAL A 109 7.54 -4.55 -0.84
C VAL A 109 6.28 -4.68 0.01
N ILE A 110 5.70 -5.89 0.04
CA ILE A 110 4.51 -6.22 0.85
C ILE A 110 4.83 -7.12 2.05
N LYS A 111 5.98 -7.79 2.02
CA LYS A 111 6.47 -8.59 3.15
C LYS A 111 7.99 -8.54 3.19
N GLU A 112 8.51 -8.33 4.40
CA GLU A 112 9.94 -8.32 4.68
C GLU A 112 10.64 -9.61 4.22
N PRO A 113 11.92 -9.52 3.81
CA PRO A 113 12.74 -10.71 3.62
C PRO A 113 12.89 -11.46 4.94
N ASP A 114 13.07 -12.76 4.85
CA ASP A 114 13.43 -13.60 5.99
C ASP A 114 14.84 -14.18 5.83
N ALA A 115 15.29 -14.98 6.82
CA ALA A 115 16.64 -15.56 6.80
C ALA A 115 16.92 -16.40 5.54
N THR A 116 15.89 -16.95 4.88
CA THR A 116 16.01 -17.88 3.75
C THR A 116 15.49 -17.32 2.44
N LYS A 117 14.57 -16.33 2.47
CA LYS A 117 13.85 -15.84 1.30
C LYS A 117 13.99 -14.32 1.15
N GLY A 118 14.05 -13.85 -0.10
CA GLY A 118 13.96 -12.45 -0.42
C GLY A 118 12.56 -11.85 -0.12
N ALA A 119 12.47 -10.53 -0.13
CA ALA A 119 11.23 -9.82 0.09
C ALA A 119 10.12 -10.27 -0.89
N ARG A 120 8.87 -10.29 -0.44
CA ARG A 120 7.72 -10.43 -1.34
C ARG A 120 7.31 -9.05 -1.85
N ILE A 121 7.16 -8.94 -3.16
CA ILE A 121 6.86 -7.67 -3.82
C ILE A 121 5.61 -7.77 -4.71
N THR A 122 5.04 -6.62 -5.04
CA THR A 122 3.90 -6.48 -5.95
C THR A 122 4.13 -5.33 -6.95
N THR A 123 3.49 -5.41 -8.10
CA THR A 123 3.38 -4.29 -9.07
C THR A 123 2.18 -3.38 -8.77
N HIS A 124 1.30 -3.77 -7.85
CA HIS A 124 0.16 -2.98 -7.40
C HIS A 124 0.60 -2.05 -6.28
N ILE A 125 0.99 -0.84 -6.68
CA ILE A 125 1.45 0.18 -5.74
C ILE A 125 0.25 0.74 -4.97
N THR A 126 0.42 0.91 -3.67
CA THR A 126 -0.53 1.57 -2.79
C THR A 126 0.18 2.61 -1.93
N LEU A 127 -0.41 3.78 -1.80
CA LEU A 127 0.10 4.87 -0.98
C LEU A 127 -0.90 5.15 0.14
N PRO A 128 -0.59 4.78 1.40
CA PRO A 128 -1.48 5.02 2.52
C PRO A 128 -1.50 6.50 2.90
N GLY A 129 -2.71 7.04 3.03
CA GLY A 129 -3.00 8.32 3.64
C GLY A 129 -3.74 8.13 4.97
N ARG A 130 -4.26 9.23 5.51
CA ARG A 130 -5.02 9.23 6.77
C ARG A 130 -6.39 8.57 6.60
N TYR A 131 -7.17 9.03 5.64
CA TYR A 131 -8.55 8.60 5.39
C TYR A 131 -8.67 7.64 4.23
N VAL A 132 -7.78 7.75 3.25
CA VAL A 132 -7.80 6.92 2.05
C VAL A 132 -6.43 6.30 1.77
N VAL A 133 -6.43 5.21 1.01
CA VAL A 133 -5.24 4.67 0.36
C VAL A 133 -5.38 4.92 -1.14
N LEU A 134 -4.41 5.59 -1.75
CA LEU A 134 -4.36 5.78 -3.19
C LEU A 134 -3.76 4.54 -3.85
N ALA A 135 -4.42 4.04 -4.90
CA ALA A 135 -3.99 2.87 -5.69
C ALA A 135 -3.86 3.25 -7.17
N PRO A 136 -2.70 3.78 -7.62
CA PRO A 136 -2.55 4.35 -8.96
C PRO A 136 -2.69 3.36 -10.12
N SER A 137 -2.57 2.05 -9.86
CA SER A 137 -2.61 1.00 -10.88
C SER A 137 -3.98 0.38 -11.11
N VAL A 138 -5.00 0.88 -10.44
CA VAL A 138 -6.37 0.34 -10.48
C VAL A 138 -7.36 1.49 -10.58
N ASP A 139 -8.54 1.23 -11.10
CA ASP A 139 -9.60 2.23 -11.25
C ASP A 139 -10.87 1.73 -10.57
N TYR A 140 -10.94 1.91 -9.25
CA TYR A 140 -12.12 1.58 -8.44
C TYR A 140 -12.09 2.30 -7.09
N VAL A 141 -13.25 2.40 -6.44
CA VAL A 141 -13.38 2.83 -5.06
C VAL A 141 -13.79 1.64 -4.19
N GLY A 142 -12.98 1.37 -3.16
CA GLY A 142 -13.25 0.37 -2.14
C GLY A 142 -13.46 1.02 -0.77
N VAL A 143 -14.22 0.37 0.12
CA VAL A 143 -14.43 0.83 1.50
C VAL A 143 -14.09 -0.31 2.47
N SER A 144 -13.44 0.00 3.57
CA SER A 144 -13.08 -0.96 4.60
C SER A 144 -14.30 -1.70 5.14
N ARG A 145 -14.25 -3.04 5.20
CA ARG A 145 -15.29 -3.89 5.81
C ARG A 145 -15.41 -3.71 7.32
N ARG A 146 -14.40 -3.12 7.96
CA ARG A 146 -14.45 -2.84 9.39
C ARG A 146 -15.47 -1.75 9.73
N ILE A 147 -15.86 -0.92 8.77
CA ILE A 147 -17.01 -0.01 8.90
C ILE A 147 -18.26 -0.87 8.84
N ARG A 148 -18.94 -1.03 9.96
CA ARG A 148 -20.02 -2.01 10.11
C ARG A 148 -21.35 -1.53 9.53
N ASP A 149 -21.59 -0.22 9.55
CA ASP A 149 -22.82 0.38 9.04
C ASP A 149 -22.81 0.40 7.50
N ASP A 150 -23.76 -0.31 6.89
CA ASP A 150 -23.90 -0.40 5.45
C ASP A 150 -24.26 0.95 4.81
N ALA A 151 -25.09 1.76 5.49
CA ALA A 151 -25.47 3.08 5.00
C ALA A 151 -24.27 4.03 5.01
N GLU A 152 -23.44 3.98 6.06
CA GLU A 152 -22.21 4.76 6.13
C GLU A 152 -21.18 4.30 5.10
N ARG A 153 -21.02 2.98 4.86
CA ARG A 153 -20.13 2.49 3.79
C ARG A 153 -20.56 3.02 2.41
N GLN A 154 -21.85 3.00 2.13
CA GLN A 154 -22.38 3.49 0.86
C GLN A 154 -22.16 5.00 0.74
N ARG A 155 -22.41 5.78 1.78
CA ARG A 155 -22.17 7.22 1.82
C ARG A 155 -20.70 7.55 1.58
N LEU A 156 -19.78 6.90 2.29
CA LEU A 156 -18.35 7.09 2.15
C LEU A 156 -17.84 6.72 0.75
N LYS A 157 -18.43 5.70 0.14
CA LYS A 157 -18.12 5.32 -1.24
C LYS A 157 -18.50 6.45 -2.20
N GLU A 158 -19.72 6.98 -2.09
CA GLU A 158 -20.20 8.09 -2.93
C GLU A 158 -19.34 9.36 -2.74
N GLU A 159 -18.96 9.68 -1.49
CA GLU A 159 -18.06 10.80 -1.20
C GLU A 159 -16.68 10.61 -1.85
N ALA A 160 -16.12 9.41 -1.78
CA ALA A 160 -14.82 9.11 -2.39
C ALA A 160 -14.88 9.11 -3.93
N GLU A 161 -15.96 8.61 -4.53
CA GLU A 161 -16.18 8.64 -5.99
C GLU A 161 -16.22 10.05 -6.56
N ARG A 162 -16.73 11.05 -5.78
CA ARG A 162 -16.77 12.45 -6.20
C ARG A 162 -15.39 13.09 -6.36
N VAL A 163 -14.40 12.61 -5.60
CA VAL A 163 -13.05 13.18 -5.53
C VAL A 163 -11.98 12.23 -6.05
N GLN A 164 -12.39 11.09 -6.63
CA GLN A 164 -11.50 10.09 -7.19
C GLN A 164 -10.68 10.69 -8.34
N PRO A 165 -9.33 10.63 -8.31
CA PRO A 165 -8.52 11.04 -9.43
C PRO A 165 -8.73 10.11 -10.64
N GLU A 166 -8.74 10.67 -11.84
CA GLU A 166 -8.93 9.92 -13.09
C GLU A 166 -7.90 8.80 -13.23
N GLY A 167 -8.39 7.58 -13.44
CA GLY A 167 -7.57 6.37 -13.65
C GLY A 167 -6.86 5.85 -12.42
N MET A 168 -7.17 6.36 -11.22
CA MET A 168 -6.60 5.90 -9.96
C MET A 168 -7.69 5.39 -9.02
N GLY A 169 -7.40 4.34 -8.27
CA GLY A 169 -8.32 3.81 -7.27
C GLY A 169 -8.14 4.45 -5.91
N LEU A 170 -9.22 4.40 -5.12
CA LEU A 170 -9.23 4.82 -3.72
C LEU A 170 -9.74 3.68 -2.84
N ILE A 171 -9.14 3.51 -1.66
CA ILE A 171 -9.62 2.60 -0.63
C ILE A 171 -9.85 3.42 0.64
N VAL A 172 -11.12 3.58 1.01
CA VAL A 172 -11.53 4.33 2.20
C VAL A 172 -11.25 3.51 3.46
N ARG A 173 -10.54 4.13 4.41
CA ARG A 173 -10.13 3.50 5.68
C ARG A 173 -11.18 3.71 6.76
N THR A 174 -11.08 2.95 7.85
CA THR A 174 -11.96 3.10 9.04
C THR A 174 -11.88 4.48 9.68
N ALA A 175 -10.70 5.13 9.62
CA ALA A 175 -10.52 6.50 10.12
C ALA A 175 -11.37 7.55 9.39
N ALA A 176 -12.00 7.18 8.28
CA ALA A 176 -12.85 8.04 7.46
C ALA A 176 -14.33 8.05 7.92
N GLU A 177 -14.72 7.27 8.92
CA GLU A 177 -16.10 7.29 9.44
C GLU A 177 -16.51 8.72 9.84
N GLY A 178 -17.64 9.18 9.33
CA GLY A 178 -18.16 10.54 9.55
C GLY A 178 -17.50 11.64 8.72
N MET A 179 -16.46 11.33 7.94
CA MET A 179 -15.76 12.30 7.07
C MET A 179 -16.51 12.51 5.75
N ASN A 180 -16.13 13.53 5.00
CA ASN A 180 -16.75 13.91 3.73
C ASN A 180 -15.73 14.07 2.59
N ALA A 181 -16.19 14.45 1.40
CA ALA A 181 -15.36 14.60 0.21
C ALA A 181 -14.22 15.64 0.40
N GLU A 182 -14.45 16.72 1.15
CA GLU A 182 -13.43 17.74 1.40
C GLU A 182 -12.28 17.18 2.25
N ASP A 183 -12.59 16.35 3.25
CA ASP A 183 -11.58 15.67 4.08
C ASP A 183 -10.71 14.73 3.22
N PHE A 184 -11.32 14.03 2.26
CA PHE A 184 -10.60 13.14 1.34
C PHE A 184 -9.76 13.92 0.34
N ALA A 185 -10.23 15.08 -0.13
CA ALA A 185 -9.54 15.87 -1.15
C ALA A 185 -8.12 16.27 -0.71
N ALA A 186 -7.95 16.73 0.54
CA ALA A 186 -6.64 17.10 1.07
C ALA A 186 -5.67 15.91 1.16
N ASP A 187 -6.17 14.73 1.57
CA ASP A 187 -5.40 13.48 1.62
C ASP A 187 -4.99 13.05 0.21
N ILE A 188 -5.94 13.05 -0.74
CA ILE A 188 -5.73 12.70 -2.14
C ILE A 188 -4.73 13.63 -2.83
N GLU A 189 -4.79 14.93 -2.59
CA GLU A 189 -3.85 15.89 -3.16
C GLU A 189 -2.40 15.56 -2.74
N THR A 190 -2.19 15.31 -1.45
CA THR A 190 -0.90 14.92 -0.90
C THR A 190 -0.39 13.61 -1.52
N LEU A 191 -1.26 12.59 -1.59
CA LEU A 191 -0.91 11.28 -2.15
C LEU A 191 -0.64 11.33 -3.65
N THR A 192 -1.41 12.13 -4.39
CA THR A 192 -1.22 12.32 -5.84
C THR A 192 0.08 13.06 -6.14
N ALA A 193 0.44 14.06 -5.34
CA ALA A 193 1.73 14.74 -5.46
C ALA A 193 2.90 13.78 -5.19
N ARG A 194 2.78 12.95 -4.14
CA ARG A 194 3.75 11.90 -3.80
C ARG A 194 3.89 10.89 -4.95
N TRP A 195 2.80 10.45 -5.54
CA TRP A 195 2.81 9.54 -6.70
C TRP A 195 3.54 10.12 -7.90
N LYS A 196 3.26 11.38 -8.28
CA LYS A 196 3.96 12.06 -9.37
C LYS A 196 5.48 12.13 -9.17
N GLU A 197 5.92 12.34 -7.93
CA GLU A 197 7.35 12.35 -7.62
C GLU A 197 7.97 10.93 -7.74
N ILE A 198 7.24 9.88 -7.32
CA ILE A 198 7.66 8.49 -7.48
C ILE A 198 7.80 8.14 -8.97
N GLU A 199 6.82 8.49 -9.80
CA GLU A 199 6.87 8.28 -11.24
C GLU A 199 8.06 8.99 -11.88
N LYS A 200 8.31 10.24 -11.52
CA LYS A 200 9.47 11.01 -11.99
C LYS A 200 10.78 10.32 -11.62
N ARG A 201 10.93 9.86 -10.37
CA ARG A 201 12.13 9.11 -9.94
C ARG A 201 12.28 7.80 -10.70
N PHE A 202 11.19 7.09 -10.97
CA PHE A 202 11.22 5.87 -11.78
C PHE A 202 11.77 6.12 -13.18
N GLN A 203 11.42 7.24 -13.82
CA GLN A 203 11.90 7.56 -15.17
C GLN A 203 13.40 7.88 -15.20
N VAL A 204 13.93 8.59 -14.19
CA VAL A 204 15.29 9.12 -14.23
C VAL A 204 16.33 8.23 -13.57
N ARG A 205 15.94 7.39 -12.61
CA ARG A 205 16.88 6.55 -11.88
C ARG A 205 17.15 5.23 -12.61
N LYS A 206 18.37 4.68 -12.43
CA LYS A 206 18.75 3.36 -12.96
C LYS A 206 18.38 2.26 -11.96
N ALA A 207 17.85 1.14 -12.46
CA ALA A 207 17.59 -0.05 -11.66
C ALA A 207 18.91 -0.85 -11.38
N PRO A 208 19.04 -1.50 -10.20
CA PRO A 208 18.07 -1.49 -9.10
C PRO A 208 18.26 -0.28 -8.18
N CYS A 209 17.19 0.31 -7.65
CA CYS A 209 17.28 1.35 -6.63
C CYS A 209 15.94 1.54 -5.89
N CYS A 210 16.00 1.98 -4.63
CA CYS A 210 14.84 2.48 -3.90
C CYS A 210 14.45 3.86 -4.44
N ILE A 211 13.16 4.03 -4.82
CA ILE A 211 12.62 5.28 -5.35
C ILE A 211 11.69 5.99 -4.36
N HIS A 212 11.15 5.24 -3.39
CA HIS A 212 10.37 5.78 -2.29
C HIS A 212 10.56 4.90 -1.04
N LYS A 213 10.84 5.52 0.09
CA LYS A 213 10.80 4.87 1.40
C LYS A 213 9.46 5.20 2.04
N ASP A 214 8.80 4.17 2.59
CA ASP A 214 7.61 4.38 3.40
C ASP A 214 8.01 5.05 4.73
N GLU A 215 7.09 5.81 5.30
CA GLU A 215 7.37 6.53 6.55
C GLU A 215 7.41 5.50 7.70
N SER A 216 8.51 5.51 8.48
CA SER A 216 8.59 4.79 9.75
C SER A 216 7.72 5.47 10.81
N LEU A 217 7.47 4.79 11.92
CA LEU A 217 6.79 5.35 13.10
C LEU A 217 7.45 6.63 13.61
#